data_508019aba40af770c936f55cb79b9dfa
#
_entry.id   508019aba40af770c936f55cb79b9dfa
#
_cell.length_a   1.000
_cell.length_b   1.000
_cell.length_c   1.000
_cell.angle_alpha   90.00
_cell.angle_beta   90.00
_cell.angle_gamma   90.00
#
_symmetry.space_group_name_H-M   'P 1'
#
loop_
_entity.id
_entity.type
_entity.pdbx_description
1 polymer ?
#
loop_
_entity_poly.entity_id
_entity_poly.type
_entity_poly.pdbx_seq_one_letter_code
_entity_poly.pdbx_strand_id
1 'polypeptide(L)' 'MTLTKPNQDLRRDLQGLASDLKWSAVELMRIADRLSQAGNEHDAQAVIRICQVMQAGEDRLAKYGDEVKAGTITVAKIE' A
#
# COMPACT_ATOMS: atom_id res chain seq x y z
N MET A 1 -15.30 -4.75 -20.48
CA MET A 1 -14.77 -3.47 -21.02
C MET A 1 -13.25 -3.55 -21.06
N THR A 2 -12.66 -3.14 -22.17
CA THR A 2 -11.20 -3.15 -22.33
C THR A 2 -10.60 -1.92 -21.65
N LEU A 3 -9.58 -2.13 -20.84
CA LEU A 3 -8.87 -1.03 -20.20
C LEU A 3 -8.08 -0.24 -21.24
N THR A 4 -8.16 1.09 -21.18
CA THR A 4 -7.30 1.96 -21.97
C THR A 4 -5.88 1.91 -21.42
N LYS A 5 -4.89 2.32 -22.22
CA LYS A 5 -3.51 2.35 -21.76
C LYS A 5 -3.31 3.24 -20.52
N PRO A 6 -3.86 4.48 -20.44
CA PRO A 6 -3.77 5.27 -19.21
C PRO A 6 -4.36 4.58 -17.98
N ASN A 7 -5.48 3.87 -18.15
CA ASN A 7 -6.10 3.14 -17.05
C ASN A 7 -5.26 1.93 -16.63
N GLN A 8 -4.65 1.23 -17.59
CA GLN A 8 -3.73 0.13 -17.29
C GLN A 8 -2.51 0.63 -16.52
N ASP A 9 -1.96 1.77 -16.92
CA ASP A 9 -0.82 2.37 -16.25
C ASP A 9 -1.17 2.78 -14.82
N LEU A 10 -2.34 3.41 -14.63
CA LEU A 10 -2.82 3.78 -13.30
C LEU A 10 -2.99 2.54 -12.41
N ARG A 11 -3.62 1.49 -12.93
CA ARG A 11 -3.81 0.25 -12.18
C ARG A 11 -2.47 -0.33 -11.76
N ARG A 12 -1.50 -0.35 -12.67
CA ARG A 12 -0.16 -0.87 -12.39
C ARG A 12 0.53 -0.07 -11.30
N ASP A 13 0.42 1.26 -11.35
CA ASP A 13 1.00 2.15 -10.35
C ASP A 13 0.37 1.93 -8.98
N LEU A 14 -0.96 1.81 -8.92
CA LEU A 14 -1.67 1.57 -7.67
C LEU A 14 -1.26 0.22 -7.06
N GLN A 15 -1.15 -0.81 -7.89
CA GLN A 15 -0.72 -2.13 -7.43
C GLN A 15 0.74 -2.12 -7.00
N GLY A 16 1.60 -1.38 -7.70
CA GLY A 16 3.01 -1.22 -7.33
C GLY A 16 3.17 -0.52 -5.99
N LEU A 17 2.42 0.56 -5.77
CA LEU A 17 2.44 1.27 -4.49
C LEU A 17 1.92 0.39 -3.36
N ALA A 18 0.86 -0.38 -3.59
CA ALA A 18 0.34 -1.32 -2.61
C ALA A 18 1.41 -2.35 -2.22
N SER A 19 2.12 -2.88 -3.21
CA SER A 19 3.21 -3.83 -2.99
C SER A 19 4.35 -3.21 -2.20
N ASP A 20 4.75 -1.97 -2.53
CA ASP A 20 5.81 -1.26 -1.83
C ASP A 20 5.44 -1.05 -0.36
N LEU A 21 4.21 -0.66 -0.07
CA LEU A 21 3.73 -0.50 1.30
C LEU A 21 3.73 -1.83 2.06
N LYS A 22 3.30 -2.89 1.40
CA LYS A 22 3.29 -4.23 2.00
C LYS A 22 4.68 -4.65 2.46
N TRP A 23 5.68 -4.57 1.58
CA TRP A 23 7.02 -5.01 1.90
C TRP A 23 7.72 -4.08 2.88
N SER A 24 7.44 -2.77 2.82
CA SER A 24 7.92 -1.81 3.81
C SER A 24 7.36 -2.12 5.20
N ALA A 25 6.06 -2.45 5.29
CA ALA A 25 5.45 -2.83 6.56
C ALA A 25 6.06 -4.12 7.11
N VAL A 26 6.34 -5.10 6.26
CA VAL A 26 7.01 -6.36 6.67
C VAL A 26 8.38 -6.06 7.28
N GLU A 27 9.16 -5.19 6.64
CA GLU A 27 10.49 -4.83 7.15
C GLU A 27 10.40 -4.08 8.48
N LEU A 28 9.44 -3.16 8.60
CA LEU A 28 9.22 -2.43 9.84
C LEU A 28 8.79 -3.36 10.98
N MET A 29 8.01 -4.40 10.69
CA MET A 29 7.63 -5.40 11.70
C MET A 29 8.85 -6.16 12.23
N ARG A 30 9.82 -6.44 11.36
CA ARG A 30 11.10 -7.05 11.79
C ARG A 30 11.88 -6.12 12.69
N ILE A 31 11.88 -4.82 12.40
CA ILE A 31 12.53 -3.82 13.24
C ILE A 31 11.82 -3.72 14.59
N ALA A 32 10.50 -3.71 14.60
CA ALA A 32 9.72 -3.69 15.83
C ALA A 32 10.05 -4.90 16.72
N ASP A 33 10.19 -6.06 16.12
CA ASP A 33 10.54 -7.29 16.82
C ASP A 33 11.92 -7.17 17.49
N ARG A 34 12.91 -6.64 16.77
CA ARG A 34 14.25 -6.40 17.31
C ARG A 34 14.24 -5.38 18.44
N LEU A 35 13.43 -4.32 18.30
CA LEU A 35 13.28 -3.31 19.35
C LEU A 35 12.68 -3.91 20.62
N SER A 36 11.66 -4.74 20.45
CA SER A 36 11.03 -5.44 21.58
C SER A 36 12.01 -6.35 22.27
N GLN A 37 12.80 -7.12 21.52
CA GLN A 37 13.82 -8.02 22.07
C GLN A 37 14.93 -7.26 22.80
N ALA A 38 15.22 -6.04 22.37
CA ALA A 38 16.22 -5.17 23.02
C ALA A 38 15.65 -4.41 24.22
N GLY A 39 14.39 -4.60 24.57
CA GLY A 39 13.74 -3.93 25.68
C GLY A 39 13.17 -2.55 25.35
N ASN A 40 13.18 -2.15 24.08
CA ASN A 40 12.64 -0.87 23.62
C ASN A 40 11.16 -1.01 23.23
N GLU A 41 10.33 -1.43 24.17
CA GLU A 41 8.93 -1.76 23.89
C GLU A 41 8.13 -0.56 23.44
N HIS A 42 8.40 0.63 23.98
CA HIS A 42 7.71 1.84 23.57
C HIS A 42 7.92 2.15 22.09
N ASP A 43 9.17 2.06 21.61
CA ASP A 43 9.50 2.27 20.21
C ASP A 43 8.97 1.15 19.33
N ALA A 44 9.01 -0.08 19.81
CA ALA A 44 8.42 -1.22 19.11
C ALA A 44 6.93 -0.98 18.83
N GLN A 45 6.19 -0.52 19.83
CA GLN A 45 4.76 -0.22 19.69
C GLN A 45 4.51 0.92 18.70
N ALA A 46 5.38 1.94 18.72
CA ALA A 46 5.27 3.06 17.76
C ALA A 46 5.43 2.56 16.31
N VAL A 47 6.41 1.69 16.06
CA VAL A 47 6.63 1.10 14.73
C VAL A 47 5.43 0.24 14.31
N ILE A 48 4.86 -0.54 15.22
CA ILE A 48 3.69 -1.36 14.95
C ILE A 48 2.51 -0.49 14.50
N ARG A 49 2.29 0.65 15.16
CA ARG A 49 1.23 1.58 14.77
C ARG A 49 1.46 2.13 13.36
N ILE A 50 2.71 2.43 13.01
CA ILE A 50 3.05 2.86 11.66
C ILE A 50 2.73 1.76 10.63
N CYS A 51 3.06 0.51 10.94
CA CYS A 51 2.75 -0.63 10.08
C CYS A 51 1.24 -0.75 9.84
N GLN A 52 0.43 -0.53 10.87
CA GLN A 52 -1.03 -0.59 10.74
C GLN A 52 -1.55 0.48 9.77
N VAL A 53 -1.00 1.70 9.81
CA VAL A 53 -1.34 2.77 8.87
C VAL A 53 -0.95 2.37 7.44
N MET A 54 0.23 1.79 7.28
CA MET A 54 0.72 1.34 5.97
C MET A 54 -0.14 0.21 5.40
N GLN A 55 -0.56 -0.73 6.24
CA GLN A 55 -1.46 -1.82 5.83
C GLN A 55 -2.82 -1.30 5.38
N ALA A 56 -3.37 -0.32 6.10
CA ALA A 56 -4.60 0.33 5.68
C ALA A 56 -4.44 1.03 4.32
N GLY A 57 -3.30 1.68 4.10
CA GLY A 57 -2.97 2.31 2.81
C GLY A 57 -2.85 1.29 1.68
N GLU A 58 -2.20 0.15 1.96
CA GLU A 58 -2.08 -0.96 1.01
C GLU A 58 -3.47 -1.45 0.58
N ASP A 59 -4.35 -1.69 1.54
CA ASP A 59 -5.70 -2.18 1.26
C ASP A 59 -6.50 -1.18 0.41
N ARG A 60 -6.37 0.11 0.71
CA ARG A 60 -7.03 1.17 -0.06
C ARG A 60 -6.50 1.24 -1.49
N LEU A 61 -5.20 1.16 -1.68
CA LEU A 61 -4.59 1.19 -3.01
C LEU A 61 -4.99 -0.03 -3.83
N ALA A 62 -5.03 -1.21 -3.21
CA ALA A 62 -5.48 -2.42 -3.87
C ALA A 62 -6.95 -2.30 -4.31
N LYS A 63 -7.80 -1.73 -3.45
CA LYS A 63 -9.20 -1.47 -3.76
C LYS A 63 -9.33 -0.53 -4.95
N TYR A 64 -8.57 0.58 -4.97
CA TYR A 64 -8.60 1.53 -6.09
C TYR A 64 -8.11 0.87 -7.38
N GLY A 65 -7.09 0.02 -7.32
CA GLY A 65 -6.62 -0.75 -8.46
C GLY A 65 -7.72 -1.65 -9.04
N ASP A 66 -8.49 -2.31 -8.17
CA ASP A 66 -9.63 -3.13 -8.59
C ASP A 66 -10.74 -2.28 -9.21
N GLU A 67 -10.99 -1.09 -8.69
CA GLU A 67 -11.99 -0.16 -9.24
C GLU A 67 -11.57 0.37 -10.61
N VAL A 68 -10.29 0.59 -10.84
CA VAL A 68 -9.76 0.94 -12.16
C VAL A 68 -9.98 -0.22 -13.14
N LYS A 69 -9.68 -1.44 -12.71
CA LYS A 69 -9.90 -2.64 -13.53
C LYS A 69 -11.36 -2.82 -13.87
N ALA A 70 -12.26 -2.55 -12.93
CA ALA A 70 -13.71 -2.66 -13.14
C ALA A 70 -14.29 -1.50 -13.95
N GLY A 71 -13.52 -0.43 -14.19
CA GLY A 71 -13.98 0.73 -14.94
C GLY A 71 -14.74 1.76 -14.13
N THR A 72 -14.82 1.61 -12.79
CA THR A 72 -15.47 2.59 -11.92
C THR A 72 -14.61 3.83 -11.70
N ILE A 73 -13.29 3.67 -11.79
CA ILE A 73 -12.35 4.79 -11.79
C ILE A 73 -11.65 4.80 -13.13
N THR A 74 -11.64 5.95 -13.80
CA THR A 74 -10.98 6.10 -15.10
C THR A 74 -10.13 7.36 -15.10
N VAL A 75 -9.05 7.32 -15.87
CA VAL A 75 -8.24 8.51 -16.12
C VAL A 75 -8.96 9.40 -17.11
N ALA A 76 -9.31 10.61 -16.69
CA ALA A 76 -9.91 11.60 -17.59
C ALA A 76 -8.81 12.18 -18.48
N LYS A 77 -9.05 12.20 -19.80
CA LYS A 77 -8.15 12.84 -20.72
C LYS A 77 -8.52 14.31 -20.80
N ILE A 78 -7.64 15.16 -20.31
CA ILE A 78 -7.81 16.61 -20.39
C ILE A 78 -7.08 17.10 -21.63
N GLU A 79 -7.81 17.74 -22.49
CA GLU A 79 -7.27 18.37 -23.70
C GLU A 79 -7.23 19.90 -23.56
#